data_d3f30329746030f41cf7cffed401d480
#
_entry.id   d3f30329746030f41cf7cffed401d480
#
_cell.length_a   1.000
_cell.length_b   1.000
_cell.length_c   1.000
_cell.angle_alpha   90.00
_cell.angle_beta   90.00
_cell.angle_gamma   90.00
#
_symmetry.space_group_name_H-M   'P 1'
#
loop_
_entity.id
_entity.type
_entity.pdbx_description
1 polymer ?
#
loop_
_entity_poly.entity_id
_entity_poly.type
_entity_poly.pdbx_seq_one_letter_code
_entity_poly.pdbx_strand_id
1 'polypeptide(L)'
;MIRAALLASLVVFCAGAALAQTPPLAVSPDAQGKPRTLQENIEIGASTNEISIASDFRGADFTMFGALNNADQLLLAIGQYDIVVTLEGPNEYTTVRKKSRVAGIWINTSAITFAPLPESYSMASTRNINDIASPGTLKAMGLGVEHLPLNSAVFSGVPDNVYDFQEAYRRLKLASGIYRNDTTGVRLERTGLFWATLRLPANVPNGVHTARAYLFKSGMPVAQRELKLRVVKTGMEQAITNAAHQTPVVYGILCVLTAVITGWGASLLFRRD
;
A
#
# COMPACT_ATOMS: atom_id res chain seq x y z
N MET A 1 -44.20 -27.00 87.98
CA MET A 1 -45.70 -27.16 88.04
C MET A 1 -46.20 -27.20 86.61
N ILE A 2 -46.88 -28.26 86.28
CA ILE A 2 -48.04 -28.44 85.38
C ILE A 2 -47.67 -28.44 83.86
N ARG A 3 -47.61 -29.69 83.33
CA ARG A 3 -48.52 -30.43 82.42
C ARG A 3 -48.70 -29.83 81.06
N ALA A 4 -48.20 -30.51 80.06
CA ALA A 4 -48.80 -31.58 79.24
C ALA A 4 -49.70 -31.01 78.13
N ALA A 5 -49.38 -31.30 76.84
CA ALA A 5 -50.29 -32.08 75.98
C ALA A 5 -49.59 -32.35 74.63
N LEU A 6 -49.52 -33.63 74.35
CA LEU A 6 -49.26 -34.24 73.05
C LEU A 6 -50.43 -33.88 72.11
N LEU A 7 -50.13 -33.55 70.88
CA LEU A 7 -51.00 -33.78 69.72
C LEU A 7 -50.14 -34.19 68.52
N ALA A 8 -50.22 -35.46 68.24
CA ALA A 8 -49.67 -36.11 67.06
C ALA A 8 -50.51 -35.65 65.86
N SER A 9 -49.91 -35.11 64.87
CA SER A 9 -50.53 -34.85 63.58
C SER A 9 -49.76 -35.58 62.49
N LEU A 10 -50.39 -36.61 62.00
CA LEU A 10 -50.01 -37.53 60.95
C LEU A 10 -50.01 -36.71 59.62
N VAL A 11 -48.84 -36.37 59.09
CA VAL A 11 -48.74 -35.82 57.76
C VAL A 11 -48.48 -36.93 56.76
N VAL A 12 -49.49 -37.22 55.98
CA VAL A 12 -49.43 -38.08 54.79
C VAL A 12 -48.55 -37.44 53.72
N PHE A 13 -47.44 -38.11 53.43
CA PHE A 13 -46.50 -37.71 52.38
C PHE A 13 -47.02 -38.24 51.03
N CYS A 14 -47.79 -37.42 50.29
CA CYS A 14 -48.09 -37.70 48.91
C CYS A 14 -46.87 -37.40 48.03
N ALA A 15 -46.19 -38.48 47.59
CA ALA A 15 -45.13 -38.40 46.59
C ALA A 15 -45.76 -38.02 45.23
N GLY A 16 -45.79 -36.73 44.92
CA GLY A 16 -46.14 -36.24 43.62
C GLY A 16 -44.89 -36.38 42.70
N ALA A 17 -44.96 -37.26 41.72
CA ALA A 17 -43.98 -37.33 40.66
C ALA A 17 -43.98 -36.00 39.87
N ALA A 18 -42.99 -35.16 40.12
CA ALA A 18 -42.72 -33.97 39.29
C ALA A 18 -42.20 -34.44 37.93
N LEU A 19 -43.10 -34.44 36.94
CA LEU A 19 -42.70 -34.47 35.53
C LEU A 19 -41.85 -33.23 35.25
N ALA A 20 -40.54 -33.41 35.06
CA ALA A 20 -39.62 -32.38 34.60
C ALA A 20 -40.09 -31.94 33.22
N GLN A 21 -40.83 -30.85 33.15
CA GLN A 21 -41.09 -30.13 31.92
C GLN A 21 -39.78 -29.46 31.54
N THR A 22 -39.10 -30.01 30.54
CA THR A 22 -38.03 -29.29 29.83
C THR A 22 -38.64 -27.96 29.31
N PRO A 23 -38.07 -26.79 29.69
CA PRO A 23 -38.56 -25.56 29.14
C PRO A 23 -38.38 -25.61 27.61
N PRO A 24 -39.37 -25.20 26.84
CA PRO A 24 -39.19 -25.08 25.40
C PRO A 24 -38.02 -24.14 25.17
N LEU A 25 -37.06 -24.61 24.36
CA LEU A 25 -35.99 -23.73 23.84
C LEU A 25 -36.64 -22.49 23.31
N ALA A 26 -36.45 -21.37 24.01
CA ALA A 26 -36.86 -20.07 23.53
C ALA A 26 -36.08 -19.82 22.24
N VAL A 27 -36.69 -20.12 21.11
CA VAL A 27 -36.24 -19.68 19.82
C VAL A 27 -36.36 -18.17 19.87
N SER A 28 -35.21 -17.53 20.03
CA SER A 28 -35.12 -16.05 19.94
C SER A 28 -35.73 -15.62 18.60
N PRO A 29 -36.70 -14.69 18.60
CA PRO A 29 -37.37 -14.27 17.37
C PRO A 29 -36.51 -13.48 16.38
N ASP A 30 -35.19 -13.39 16.60
CA ASP A 30 -34.27 -12.65 15.77
C ASP A 30 -33.69 -13.45 14.59
N ALA A 31 -34.16 -14.67 14.37
CA ALA A 31 -33.87 -15.46 13.18
C ALA A 31 -34.84 -15.10 12.01
N GLN A 32 -35.19 -13.85 11.84
CA GLN A 32 -35.61 -13.36 10.52
C GLN A 32 -34.36 -13.32 9.67
N GLY A 33 -34.09 -14.42 9.01
CA GLY A 33 -33.05 -14.60 8.03
C GLY A 33 -33.24 -13.63 6.86
N LYS A 34 -32.89 -12.39 7.09
CA LYS A 34 -32.45 -11.54 5.97
C LYS A 34 -31.26 -12.30 5.38
N PRO A 35 -31.33 -12.74 4.12
CA PRO A 35 -30.18 -13.39 3.52
C PRO A 35 -29.01 -12.45 3.74
N ARG A 36 -28.01 -12.87 4.54
CA ARG A 36 -26.72 -12.18 4.55
C ARG A 36 -26.21 -12.34 3.12
N THR A 37 -26.45 -11.35 2.29
CA THR A 37 -25.72 -11.20 1.06
C THR A 37 -24.27 -11.13 1.47
N LEU A 38 -23.56 -12.24 1.33
CA LEU A 38 -22.14 -12.32 1.59
C LEU A 38 -21.49 -11.27 0.70
N GLN A 39 -21.01 -10.20 1.30
CA GLN A 39 -20.42 -9.10 0.56
C GLN A 39 -19.17 -9.62 -0.17
N GLU A 40 -19.11 -9.38 -1.46
CA GLU A 40 -17.95 -9.71 -2.27
C GLU A 40 -16.73 -9.03 -1.69
N ASN A 41 -15.63 -9.74 -1.58
CA ASN A 41 -14.41 -9.27 -0.96
C ASN A 41 -13.19 -9.76 -1.74
N ILE A 42 -12.06 -9.08 -1.56
CA ILE A 42 -10.78 -9.44 -2.13
C ILE A 42 -9.78 -9.69 -1.00
N GLU A 43 -9.05 -10.79 -1.07
CA GLU A 43 -7.91 -11.08 -0.20
C GLU A 43 -6.64 -11.00 -1.01
N ILE A 44 -5.57 -10.47 -0.41
CA ILE A 44 -4.30 -10.25 -1.08
C ILE A 44 -3.12 -10.72 -0.25
N GLY A 45 -2.11 -11.19 -0.94
CA GLY A 45 -0.80 -11.53 -0.41
C GLY A 45 0.30 -11.05 -1.36
N ALA A 46 1.51 -11.03 -0.89
CA ALA A 46 2.67 -10.65 -1.69
C ALA A 46 3.76 -11.71 -1.62
N SER A 47 4.59 -11.77 -2.65
CA SER A 47 5.76 -12.66 -2.69
C SER A 47 6.82 -12.29 -1.66
N THR A 48 6.87 -11.01 -1.29
CA THR A 48 7.77 -10.47 -0.27
C THR A 48 7.17 -9.23 0.38
N ASN A 49 7.52 -8.99 1.63
CA ASN A 49 7.16 -7.77 2.37
C ASN A 49 8.30 -6.75 2.43
N GLU A 50 9.49 -7.15 1.96
CA GLU A 50 10.66 -6.28 1.94
C GLU A 50 11.47 -6.49 0.66
N ILE A 51 11.93 -5.38 0.07
CA ILE A 51 12.84 -5.37 -1.08
C ILE A 51 14.08 -4.59 -0.69
N SER A 52 15.22 -5.23 -0.84
CA SER A 52 16.53 -4.64 -0.59
C SER A 52 17.11 -4.03 -1.86
N ILE A 53 17.51 -2.76 -1.78
CA ILE A 53 18.16 -2.03 -2.88
C ILE A 53 19.65 -1.93 -2.57
N ALA A 54 20.47 -2.63 -3.33
CA ALA A 54 21.93 -2.48 -3.34
C ALA A 54 22.37 -1.49 -4.43
N SER A 55 23.64 -1.13 -4.45
CA SER A 55 24.20 -0.20 -5.45
C SER A 55 24.11 -0.68 -6.90
N ASP A 56 23.96 -1.98 -7.11
CA ASP A 56 23.79 -2.63 -8.42
C ASP A 56 22.32 -2.91 -8.78
N PHE A 57 21.37 -2.41 -7.98
CA PHE A 57 19.95 -2.62 -8.20
C PHE A 57 19.49 -2.03 -9.54
N ARG A 58 18.89 -2.87 -10.38
CA ARG A 58 18.38 -2.49 -11.72
C ARG A 58 16.86 -2.51 -11.83
N GLY A 59 16.19 -2.58 -10.70
CA GLY A 59 14.74 -2.77 -10.59
C GLY A 59 14.42 -4.20 -10.16
N ALA A 60 13.18 -4.40 -9.73
CA ALA A 60 12.64 -5.70 -9.32
C ALA A 60 11.20 -5.82 -9.76
N ASP A 61 10.75 -7.04 -9.98
CA ASP A 61 9.36 -7.35 -10.17
C ASP A 61 8.75 -7.76 -8.83
N PHE A 62 7.71 -7.04 -8.43
CA PHE A 62 6.93 -7.33 -7.24
C PHE A 62 5.65 -8.05 -7.66
N THR A 63 5.48 -9.27 -7.19
CA THR A 63 4.29 -10.07 -7.50
C THR A 63 3.34 -10.07 -6.31
N MET A 64 2.13 -9.62 -6.56
CA MET A 64 0.99 -9.71 -5.67
C MET A 64 0.04 -10.78 -6.19
N PHE A 65 -0.52 -11.55 -5.30
CA PHE A 65 -1.54 -12.55 -5.61
C PHE A 65 -2.71 -12.39 -4.65
N GLY A 66 -3.85 -12.91 -5.02
CA GLY A 66 -5.02 -12.87 -4.17
C GLY A 66 -6.17 -13.73 -4.68
N ALA A 67 -7.26 -13.68 -3.94
CA ALA A 67 -8.47 -14.40 -4.23
C ALA A 67 -9.70 -13.52 -4.04
N LEU A 68 -10.70 -13.76 -4.88
CA LEU A 68 -12.03 -13.18 -4.74
C LEU A 68 -12.88 -14.10 -3.86
N ASN A 69 -13.40 -13.55 -2.77
CA ASN A 69 -14.30 -14.25 -1.89
C ASN A 69 -15.75 -13.82 -2.17
N ASN A 70 -16.66 -14.79 -2.19
CA ASN A 70 -18.08 -14.60 -2.45
C ASN A 70 -18.39 -13.98 -3.82
N ALA A 71 -17.48 -14.10 -4.80
CA ALA A 71 -17.75 -13.66 -6.15
C ALA A 71 -18.82 -14.51 -6.81
N ASP A 72 -19.68 -13.88 -7.60
CA ASP A 72 -20.66 -14.56 -8.43
C ASP A 72 -19.95 -15.34 -9.54
N GLN A 73 -20.07 -16.68 -9.53
CA GLN A 73 -19.37 -17.56 -10.46
C GLN A 73 -19.79 -17.35 -11.91
N LEU A 74 -21.05 -16.98 -12.16
CA LEU A 74 -21.52 -16.68 -13.49
C LEU A 74 -20.89 -15.40 -14.02
N LEU A 75 -20.92 -14.33 -13.21
CA LEU A 75 -20.32 -13.05 -13.59
C LEU A 75 -18.79 -13.16 -13.76
N LEU A 76 -18.15 -13.99 -12.94
CA LEU A 76 -16.72 -14.28 -13.06
C LEU A 76 -16.43 -15.01 -14.39
N ALA A 77 -17.24 -16.01 -14.74
CA ALA A 77 -17.08 -16.78 -15.97
C ALA A 77 -17.26 -15.94 -17.25
N ILE A 78 -18.14 -14.92 -17.20
CA ILE A 78 -18.38 -14.01 -18.35
C ILE A 78 -17.52 -12.75 -18.32
N GLY A 79 -16.55 -12.65 -17.37
CA GLY A 79 -15.56 -11.57 -17.34
C GLY A 79 -16.12 -10.23 -16.88
N GLN A 80 -17.10 -10.22 -15.96
CA GLN A 80 -17.66 -8.98 -15.39
C GLN A 80 -16.90 -8.46 -14.17
N TYR A 81 -15.85 -9.17 -13.75
CA TYR A 81 -14.95 -8.72 -12.71
C TYR A 81 -13.63 -8.25 -13.29
N ASP A 82 -13.17 -7.12 -12.80
CA ASP A 82 -11.86 -6.55 -13.11
C ASP A 82 -11.10 -6.26 -11.83
N ILE A 83 -9.78 -6.38 -11.94
CA ILE A 83 -8.88 -6.08 -10.84
C ILE A 83 -7.89 -5.01 -11.30
N VAL A 84 -7.73 -4.01 -10.44
CA VAL A 84 -6.70 -3.00 -10.60
C VAL A 84 -5.81 -3.05 -9.36
N VAL A 85 -4.51 -3.13 -9.56
CA VAL A 85 -3.52 -3.14 -8.50
C VAL A 85 -2.63 -1.92 -8.65
N THR A 86 -2.43 -1.16 -7.57
CA THR A 86 -1.49 -0.05 -7.51
C THR A 86 -0.40 -0.32 -6.49
N LEU A 87 0.80 0.18 -6.77
CA LEU A 87 1.92 0.23 -5.84
C LEU A 87 2.40 1.68 -5.77
N GLU A 88 2.16 2.30 -4.63
CA GLU A 88 2.46 3.70 -4.37
C GLU A 88 3.64 3.80 -3.41
N GLY A 89 4.65 4.60 -3.77
CA GLY A 89 5.76 4.94 -2.90
C GLY A 89 5.39 5.91 -1.79
N PRO A 90 6.35 6.29 -0.95
CA PRO A 90 6.14 7.32 0.06
C PRO A 90 5.68 8.62 -0.58
N ASN A 91 4.86 9.37 0.15
CA ASN A 91 4.34 10.65 -0.32
C ASN A 91 5.30 11.78 0.02
N GLU A 92 5.60 12.64 -0.97
CA GLU A 92 6.48 13.78 -0.81
C GLU A 92 5.96 15.03 -1.55
N TYR A 93 6.32 16.22 -1.03
CA TYR A 93 6.09 17.48 -1.72
C TYR A 93 7.01 17.57 -2.93
N THR A 94 6.47 17.81 -4.11
CA THR A 94 7.27 17.90 -5.34
C THR A 94 7.14 19.27 -5.99
N THR A 95 8.26 19.92 -6.27
CA THR A 95 8.30 21.22 -6.94
C THR A 95 8.67 21.08 -8.41
N VAL A 96 7.76 21.52 -9.28
CA VAL A 96 8.00 21.64 -10.72
C VAL A 96 8.34 23.09 -11.06
N ARG A 97 9.43 23.28 -11.82
CA ARG A 97 9.95 24.61 -12.22
C ARG A 97 9.91 24.78 -13.72
N LYS A 98 9.41 25.92 -14.16
CA LYS A 98 9.46 26.33 -15.58
C LYS A 98 10.72 27.17 -15.82
N LYS A 99 11.52 26.75 -16.78
CA LYS A 99 12.67 27.51 -17.24
C LYS A 99 12.27 28.36 -18.44
N SER A 100 12.72 29.61 -18.46
CA SER A 100 12.56 30.50 -19.60
C SER A 100 13.89 31.19 -19.92
N ARG A 101 14.06 31.60 -21.18
CA ARG A 101 15.26 32.30 -21.62
C ARG A 101 15.10 33.78 -21.39
N VAL A 102 15.86 34.34 -20.45
CA VAL A 102 15.88 35.79 -20.15
C VAL A 102 17.27 36.31 -20.39
N ALA A 103 17.40 37.32 -21.22
CA ALA A 103 18.68 37.92 -21.66
C ALA A 103 19.71 36.87 -22.16
N GLY A 104 19.24 35.83 -22.85
CA GLY A 104 20.10 34.76 -23.38
C GLY A 104 20.40 33.62 -22.42
N ILE A 105 20.04 33.71 -21.14
CA ILE A 105 20.33 32.73 -20.09
C ILE A 105 19.04 32.00 -19.70
N TRP A 106 19.13 30.67 -19.46
CA TRP A 106 18.02 29.88 -18.95
C TRP A 106 17.89 30.02 -17.43
N ILE A 107 16.79 30.62 -16.96
CA ILE A 107 16.50 30.80 -15.55
C ILE A 107 15.13 30.20 -15.19
N ASN A 108 14.94 29.84 -13.91
CA ASN A 108 13.64 29.42 -13.40
C ASN A 108 12.76 30.66 -13.19
N THR A 109 11.68 30.79 -13.97
CA THR A 109 10.79 31.97 -13.93
C THR A 109 9.55 31.74 -13.06
N SER A 110 9.09 30.51 -12.96
CA SER A 110 7.95 30.14 -12.10
C SER A 110 8.09 28.71 -11.57
N ALA A 111 7.45 28.44 -10.44
CA ALA A 111 7.44 27.12 -9.83
C ALA A 111 6.09 26.86 -9.15
N ILE A 112 5.67 25.61 -9.17
CA ILE A 112 4.53 25.10 -8.39
C ILE A 112 5.01 23.92 -7.56
N THR A 113 4.73 23.97 -6.25
CA THR A 113 4.89 22.83 -5.35
C THR A 113 3.52 22.16 -5.18
N PHE A 114 3.46 20.91 -5.54
CA PHE A 114 2.28 20.07 -5.33
C PHE A 114 2.22 19.55 -3.88
N ALA A 115 0.99 19.36 -3.38
CA ALA A 115 0.73 18.63 -2.14
C ALA A 115 1.36 17.23 -2.20
N PRO A 116 1.53 16.55 -1.06
CA PRO A 116 2.22 15.27 -1.04
C PRO A 116 1.64 14.28 -2.05
N LEU A 117 2.50 13.82 -2.95
CA LEU A 117 2.21 12.86 -4.02
C LEU A 117 3.14 11.66 -3.87
N PRO A 118 2.71 10.46 -4.28
CA PRO A 118 3.59 9.30 -4.26
C PRO A 118 4.83 9.55 -5.11
N GLU A 119 6.01 9.35 -4.55
CA GLU A 119 7.28 9.52 -5.27
C GLU A 119 7.39 8.55 -6.45
N SER A 120 6.87 7.31 -6.28
CA SER A 120 6.75 6.30 -7.34
C SER A 120 5.32 5.77 -7.40
N TYR A 121 4.87 5.42 -8.60
CA TYR A 121 3.53 4.89 -8.85
C TYR A 121 3.58 3.84 -9.95
N SER A 122 3.16 2.63 -9.63
CA SER A 122 3.00 1.56 -10.61
C SER A 122 1.58 1.02 -10.52
N MET A 123 0.90 0.91 -11.65
CA MET A 123 -0.44 0.35 -11.74
C MET A 123 -0.43 -0.81 -12.73
N ALA A 124 -1.11 -1.89 -12.36
CA ALA A 124 -1.41 -3.02 -13.21
C ALA A 124 -2.92 -3.29 -13.20
N SER A 125 -3.48 -3.69 -14.34
CA SER A 125 -4.92 -3.96 -14.47
C SER A 125 -5.17 -5.19 -15.34
N THR A 126 -6.39 -5.74 -15.26
CA THR A 126 -6.84 -6.86 -16.08
C THR A 126 -7.04 -6.47 -17.53
N ARG A 127 -7.42 -5.22 -17.79
CA ARG A 127 -7.58 -4.61 -19.12
C ARG A 127 -7.38 -3.10 -19.02
N ASN A 128 -7.54 -2.37 -20.11
CA ASN A 128 -7.39 -0.91 -20.08
C ASN A 128 -8.31 -0.30 -19.00
N ILE A 129 -7.75 0.57 -18.16
CA ILE A 129 -8.47 1.12 -17.02
C ILE A 129 -9.72 1.93 -17.41
N ASN A 130 -9.70 2.57 -18.57
CA ASN A 130 -10.85 3.31 -19.10
C ASN A 130 -12.00 2.39 -19.56
N ASP A 131 -11.70 1.10 -19.80
CA ASP A 131 -12.71 0.08 -20.11
C ASP A 131 -13.25 -0.59 -18.83
N ILE A 132 -12.54 -0.43 -17.70
CA ILE A 132 -12.93 -0.99 -16.40
C ILE A 132 -13.95 -0.09 -15.72
N ALA A 133 -13.70 1.21 -15.64
CA ALA A 133 -14.57 2.13 -14.90
C ALA A 133 -14.68 3.50 -15.58
N SER A 134 -15.72 4.25 -15.23
CA SER A 134 -15.92 5.60 -15.76
C SER A 134 -14.80 6.54 -15.34
N PRO A 135 -14.44 7.56 -16.17
CA PRO A 135 -13.44 8.56 -15.81
C PRO A 135 -13.73 9.27 -14.49
N GLY A 136 -15.01 9.47 -14.16
CA GLY A 136 -15.43 10.04 -12.89
C GLY A 136 -15.08 9.17 -11.69
N THR A 137 -15.32 7.86 -11.79
CA THR A 137 -14.95 6.87 -10.76
C THR A 137 -13.43 6.81 -10.60
N LEU A 138 -12.68 6.73 -11.70
CA LEU A 138 -11.22 6.67 -11.69
C LEU A 138 -10.61 7.92 -11.04
N LYS A 139 -11.13 9.10 -11.37
CA LYS A 139 -10.71 10.36 -10.76
C LYS A 139 -11.04 10.44 -9.27
N ALA A 140 -12.21 9.98 -8.86
CA ALA A 140 -12.59 9.96 -7.45
C ALA A 140 -11.71 9.03 -6.61
N MET A 141 -11.23 7.93 -7.20
CA MET A 141 -10.34 6.96 -6.56
C MET A 141 -8.84 7.25 -6.77
N GLY A 142 -8.48 8.21 -7.62
CA GLY A 142 -7.09 8.52 -7.97
C GLY A 142 -6.37 7.38 -8.71
N LEU A 143 -7.09 6.58 -9.50
CA LEU A 143 -6.56 5.42 -10.19
C LEU A 143 -6.03 5.77 -11.58
N GLY A 144 -4.75 5.46 -11.80
CA GLY A 144 -4.02 5.80 -13.01
C GLY A 144 -3.28 7.13 -12.90
N VAL A 145 -2.16 7.24 -13.60
CA VAL A 145 -1.28 8.44 -13.57
C VAL A 145 -2.04 9.70 -13.97
N GLU A 146 -3.02 9.59 -14.87
CA GLU A 146 -3.82 10.71 -15.36
C GLU A 146 -4.79 11.25 -14.30
N HIS A 147 -5.20 10.41 -13.35
CA HIS A 147 -6.23 10.70 -12.35
C HIS A 147 -5.67 11.01 -10.97
N LEU A 148 -4.34 10.96 -10.79
CA LEU A 148 -3.71 11.34 -9.53
C LEU A 148 -4.06 12.79 -9.17
N PRO A 149 -4.43 13.07 -7.89
CA PRO A 149 -4.89 14.38 -7.44
C PRO A 149 -3.72 15.36 -7.32
N LEU A 150 -3.36 16.05 -8.39
CA LEU A 150 -2.29 17.05 -8.44
C LEU A 150 -2.77 18.40 -7.86
N ASN A 151 -2.91 18.45 -6.53
CA ASN A 151 -3.31 19.67 -5.83
C ASN A 151 -2.09 20.57 -5.60
N SER A 152 -2.20 21.84 -5.97
CA SER A 152 -1.13 22.82 -5.77
C SER A 152 -1.12 23.28 -4.30
N ALA A 153 0.04 23.20 -3.63
CA ALA A 153 0.21 23.62 -2.25
C ALA A 153 0.82 25.04 -2.18
N VAL A 154 1.83 25.34 -3.00
CA VAL A 154 2.55 26.61 -2.99
C VAL A 154 2.87 27.04 -4.41
N PHE A 155 2.75 28.35 -4.67
CA PHE A 155 3.14 28.99 -5.92
C PHE A 155 4.35 29.92 -5.68
N SER A 156 5.29 29.93 -6.61
CA SER A 156 6.41 30.88 -6.65
C SER A 156 6.47 31.50 -8.06
N GLY A 157 6.45 32.81 -8.13
CA GLY A 157 6.24 33.54 -9.38
C GLY A 157 4.75 33.56 -9.77
N VAL A 158 4.45 34.02 -10.97
CA VAL A 158 3.11 34.02 -11.56
C VAL A 158 3.02 32.86 -12.54
N PRO A 159 2.40 31.74 -12.20
CA PRO A 159 2.20 30.65 -13.14
C PRO A 159 1.12 31.08 -14.15
N ASP A 160 1.43 31.08 -15.43
CA ASP A 160 0.48 31.37 -16.48
C ASP A 160 -0.68 30.37 -16.52
N ASN A 161 -0.37 29.07 -16.26
CA ASN A 161 -1.34 28.00 -16.27
C ASN A 161 -0.87 26.83 -15.35
N VAL A 162 -1.67 26.48 -14.36
CA VAL A 162 -1.41 25.34 -13.45
C VAL A 162 -1.43 24.02 -14.21
N TYR A 163 -2.28 23.90 -15.22
CA TYR A 163 -2.43 22.67 -16.00
C TYR A 163 -1.12 22.29 -16.71
N ASP A 164 -0.37 23.25 -17.24
CA ASP A 164 0.92 22.98 -17.91
C ASP A 164 1.93 22.34 -16.95
N PHE A 165 1.92 22.75 -15.68
CA PHE A 165 2.79 22.16 -14.65
C PHE A 165 2.35 20.75 -14.25
N GLN A 166 1.04 20.51 -14.19
CA GLN A 166 0.49 19.18 -13.92
C GLN A 166 0.83 18.19 -15.04
N GLU A 167 0.67 18.63 -16.28
CA GLU A 167 1.03 17.82 -17.45
C GLU A 167 2.54 17.57 -17.54
N ALA A 168 3.35 18.61 -17.30
CA ALA A 168 4.81 18.48 -17.25
C ALA A 168 5.24 17.50 -16.15
N TYR A 169 4.61 17.55 -14.96
CA TYR A 169 4.88 16.62 -13.88
C TYR A 169 4.61 15.17 -14.32
N ARG A 170 3.41 14.87 -14.85
CA ARG A 170 3.06 13.53 -15.33
C ARG A 170 4.03 13.04 -16.39
N ARG A 171 4.31 13.87 -17.39
CA ARG A 171 5.24 13.55 -18.47
C ARG A 171 6.64 13.23 -17.97
N LEU A 172 7.18 14.03 -17.04
CA LEU A 172 8.51 13.80 -16.45
C LEU A 172 8.57 12.52 -15.63
N LYS A 173 7.55 12.25 -14.82
CA LYS A 173 7.46 11.02 -14.00
C LYS A 173 7.31 9.76 -14.87
N LEU A 174 6.53 9.82 -15.94
CA LEU A 174 6.41 8.73 -16.92
C LEU A 174 7.72 8.53 -17.70
N ALA A 175 8.36 9.61 -18.16
CA ALA A 175 9.62 9.54 -18.91
C ALA A 175 10.78 8.98 -18.06
N SER A 176 10.78 9.24 -16.75
CA SER A 176 11.76 8.67 -15.82
C SER A 176 11.51 7.20 -15.47
N GLY A 177 10.36 6.64 -15.86
CA GLY A 177 9.94 5.27 -15.55
C GLY A 177 9.53 5.05 -14.09
N ILE A 178 9.51 6.11 -13.27
CA ILE A 178 9.07 6.04 -11.86
C ILE A 178 7.55 5.89 -11.78
N TYR A 179 6.82 6.46 -12.75
CA TYR A 179 5.38 6.25 -12.91
C TYR A 179 5.14 5.31 -14.08
N ARG A 180 4.26 4.33 -13.87
CA ARG A 180 3.96 3.28 -14.86
C ARG A 180 2.51 2.87 -14.81
N ASN A 181 1.93 2.63 -16.00
CA ASN A 181 0.64 1.95 -16.16
C ASN A 181 0.86 0.71 -17.03
N ASP A 182 0.44 -0.45 -16.53
CA ASP A 182 0.43 -1.71 -17.26
C ASP A 182 -1.01 -2.22 -17.36
N THR A 183 -1.55 -2.19 -18.56
CA THR A 183 -2.96 -2.56 -18.82
C THR A 183 -3.20 -4.06 -18.89
N THR A 184 -2.16 -4.87 -18.77
CA THR A 184 -2.20 -6.34 -18.86
C THR A 184 -1.41 -7.04 -17.77
N GLY A 185 -0.99 -6.28 -16.76
CA GLY A 185 -0.15 -6.78 -15.67
C GLY A 185 -0.90 -7.62 -14.62
N VAL A 186 -2.24 -7.69 -14.70
CA VAL A 186 -3.06 -8.53 -13.82
C VAL A 186 -3.67 -9.67 -14.62
N ARG A 187 -3.55 -10.89 -14.09
CA ARG A 187 -4.23 -12.07 -14.62
C ARG A 187 -5.23 -12.58 -13.60
N LEU A 188 -6.49 -12.68 -14.01
CA LEU A 188 -7.60 -13.20 -13.21
C LEU A 188 -8.05 -14.54 -13.79
N GLU A 189 -8.02 -15.58 -12.97
CA GLU A 189 -8.48 -16.91 -13.32
C GLU A 189 -9.99 -17.08 -13.05
N ARG A 190 -10.61 -18.01 -13.74
CA ARG A 190 -12.04 -18.34 -13.55
C ARG A 190 -12.38 -18.88 -12.16
N THR A 191 -11.38 -19.29 -11.41
CA THR A 191 -11.49 -19.72 -10.01
C THR A 191 -11.57 -18.56 -9.02
N GLY A 192 -11.40 -17.32 -9.50
CA GLY A 192 -11.31 -16.14 -8.65
C GLY A 192 -9.92 -15.86 -8.08
N LEU A 193 -8.92 -16.68 -8.43
CA LEU A 193 -7.53 -16.41 -8.12
C LEU A 193 -6.96 -15.38 -9.11
N PHE A 194 -6.11 -14.50 -8.62
CA PHE A 194 -5.40 -13.56 -9.49
C PHE A 194 -3.96 -13.37 -9.05
N TRP A 195 -3.14 -12.92 -9.97
CA TRP A 195 -1.81 -12.41 -9.70
C TRP A 195 -1.53 -11.17 -10.54
N ALA A 196 -0.80 -10.25 -9.94
CA ALA A 196 -0.38 -9.00 -10.53
C ALA A 196 1.12 -8.87 -10.41
N THR A 197 1.80 -8.49 -11.48
CA THR A 197 3.22 -8.20 -11.47
C THR A 197 3.41 -6.70 -11.66
N LEU A 198 4.01 -6.05 -10.66
CA LEU A 198 4.31 -4.62 -10.68
C LEU A 198 5.82 -4.44 -10.70
N ARG A 199 6.31 -3.67 -11.65
CA ARG A 199 7.74 -3.42 -11.78
C ARG A 199 8.16 -2.21 -10.97
N LEU A 200 9.13 -2.41 -10.06
CA LEU A 200 9.83 -1.34 -9.39
C LEU A 200 11.01 -0.90 -10.26
N PRO A 201 11.13 0.40 -10.57
CA PRO A 201 12.26 0.91 -11.34
C PRO A 201 13.57 0.91 -10.52
N ALA A 202 14.71 1.03 -11.20
CA ALA A 202 16.01 1.09 -10.55
C ALA A 202 16.16 2.28 -9.57
N ASN A 203 15.46 3.36 -9.85
CA ASN A 203 15.45 4.59 -9.05
C ASN A 203 14.25 4.68 -8.10
N VAL A 204 13.70 3.52 -7.68
CA VAL A 204 12.61 3.48 -6.72
C VAL A 204 13.03 4.13 -5.39
N PRO A 205 12.19 5.00 -4.79
CA PRO A 205 12.50 5.60 -3.51
C PRO A 205 12.51 4.55 -2.38
N ASN A 206 13.38 4.73 -1.41
CA ASN A 206 13.36 3.94 -0.19
C ASN A 206 12.22 4.39 0.73
N GLY A 207 11.66 3.45 1.49
CA GLY A 207 10.56 3.74 2.42
C GLY A 207 9.46 2.69 2.36
N VAL A 208 8.31 3.05 2.94
CA VAL A 208 7.15 2.17 2.95
C VAL A 208 6.29 2.47 1.72
N HIS A 209 6.16 1.48 0.86
CA HIS A 209 5.25 1.49 -0.28
C HIS A 209 3.93 0.84 0.12
N THR A 210 2.83 1.36 -0.40
CA THR A 210 1.50 0.81 -0.17
C THR A 210 1.01 0.18 -1.47
N ALA A 211 0.82 -1.13 -1.44
CA ALA A 211 0.19 -1.86 -2.53
C ALA A 211 -1.30 -1.98 -2.25
N ARG A 212 -2.15 -1.61 -3.22
CA ARG A 212 -3.61 -1.70 -3.11
C ARG A 212 -4.16 -2.50 -4.26
N ALA A 213 -5.09 -3.39 -3.95
CA ALA A 213 -5.89 -4.08 -4.96
C ALA A 213 -7.34 -3.63 -4.86
N TYR A 214 -7.90 -3.32 -6.01
CA TYR A 214 -9.29 -2.86 -6.17
C TYR A 214 -10.04 -3.89 -7.01
N LEU A 215 -11.20 -4.30 -6.51
CA LEU A 215 -12.12 -5.16 -7.21
C LEU A 215 -13.23 -4.31 -7.83
N PHE A 216 -13.40 -4.44 -9.12
CA PHE A 216 -14.51 -3.85 -9.87
C PHE A 216 -15.47 -4.94 -10.36
N LYS A 217 -16.75 -4.64 -10.35
CA LYS A 217 -17.82 -5.46 -10.89
C LYS A 217 -18.67 -4.60 -11.81
N SER A 218 -18.72 -4.92 -13.09
CA SER A 218 -19.48 -4.16 -14.10
C SER A 218 -19.23 -2.65 -14.03
N GLY A 219 -17.97 -2.22 -13.84
CA GLY A 219 -17.58 -0.82 -13.78
C GLY A 219 -17.68 -0.13 -12.42
N MET A 220 -18.21 -0.82 -11.41
CA MET A 220 -18.37 -0.28 -10.06
C MET A 220 -17.35 -0.87 -9.10
N PRO A 221 -16.69 -0.05 -8.23
CA PRO A 221 -15.81 -0.56 -7.21
C PRO A 221 -16.60 -1.30 -6.12
N VAL A 222 -16.20 -2.53 -5.81
CA VAL A 222 -16.88 -3.42 -4.87
C VAL A 222 -16.08 -3.60 -3.58
N ALA A 223 -14.77 -3.84 -3.72
CA ALA A 223 -13.90 -4.09 -2.60
C ALA A 223 -12.49 -3.54 -2.84
N GLN A 224 -11.80 -3.28 -1.75
CA GLN A 224 -10.42 -2.82 -1.75
C GLN A 224 -9.67 -3.46 -0.59
N ARG A 225 -8.39 -3.79 -0.83
CA ARG A 225 -7.44 -4.23 0.20
C ARG A 225 -6.09 -3.58 -0.01
N GLU A 226 -5.35 -3.40 1.08
CA GLU A 226 -4.00 -2.87 1.03
C GLU A 226 -3.02 -3.75 1.81
N LEU A 227 -1.78 -3.73 1.38
CA LEU A 227 -0.64 -4.27 2.11
C LEU A 227 0.56 -3.32 1.99
N LYS A 228 1.48 -3.41 2.93
CA LYS A 228 2.68 -2.56 2.97
C LYS A 228 3.89 -3.36 2.52
N LEU A 229 4.68 -2.76 1.64
CA LEU A 229 5.96 -3.25 1.16
C LEU A 229 7.04 -2.30 1.66
N ARG A 230 8.05 -2.82 2.34
CA ARG A 230 9.20 -2.03 2.76
C ARG A 230 10.30 -2.10 1.71
N VAL A 231 10.75 -0.94 1.25
CA VAL A 231 11.90 -0.83 0.36
C VAL A 231 13.05 -0.21 1.15
N VAL A 232 14.14 -0.95 1.32
CA VAL A 232 15.29 -0.57 2.14
C VAL A 232 16.58 -0.54 1.31
N LYS A 233 17.41 0.46 1.55
CA LYS A 233 18.76 0.47 0.98
C LYS A 233 19.64 -0.48 1.77
N THR A 234 20.34 -1.36 1.08
CA THR A 234 21.33 -2.29 1.64
C THR A 234 22.65 -2.10 0.94
N GLY A 235 23.74 -2.39 1.66
CA GLY A 235 25.10 -2.31 1.11
C GLY A 235 26.04 -1.53 2.01
N MET A 236 27.25 -1.26 1.49
CA MET A 236 28.29 -0.57 2.26
C MET A 236 27.88 0.81 2.75
N GLU A 237 27.10 1.56 1.96
CA GLU A 237 26.58 2.87 2.35
C GLU A 237 25.69 2.77 3.60
N GLN A 238 24.82 1.77 3.66
CA GLN A 238 23.96 1.54 4.82
C GLN A 238 24.78 1.10 6.03
N ALA A 239 25.79 0.24 5.84
CA ALA A 239 26.69 -0.17 6.92
C ALA A 239 27.47 1.00 7.50
N ILE A 240 28.01 1.88 6.64
CA ILE A 240 28.70 3.11 7.05
C ILE A 240 27.74 4.06 7.79
N THR A 241 26.57 4.28 7.23
CA THR A 241 25.54 5.14 7.84
C THR A 241 25.10 4.61 9.21
N ASN A 242 24.82 3.30 9.29
CA ASN A 242 24.45 2.65 10.54
C ASN A 242 25.60 2.74 11.59
N ALA A 243 26.85 2.50 11.17
CA ALA A 243 28.02 2.63 12.05
C ALA A 243 28.17 4.07 12.57
N ALA A 244 27.97 5.07 11.69
CA ALA A 244 28.06 6.47 12.07
C ALA A 244 26.95 6.90 13.06
N HIS A 245 25.74 6.37 12.93
CA HIS A 245 24.60 6.75 13.78
C HIS A 245 24.42 5.87 15.02
N GLN A 246 24.68 4.57 14.92
CA GLN A 246 24.46 3.64 16.02
C GLN A 246 25.69 3.50 16.93
N THR A 247 26.90 3.64 16.41
CA THR A 247 28.17 3.53 17.15
C THR A 247 29.13 4.67 16.79
N PRO A 248 28.77 5.94 17.02
CA PRO A 248 29.54 7.09 16.53
C PRO A 248 30.97 7.14 17.07
N VAL A 249 31.19 6.70 18.32
CA VAL A 249 32.52 6.67 18.93
C VAL A 249 33.44 5.67 18.23
N VAL A 250 32.95 4.45 17.97
CA VAL A 250 33.71 3.40 17.27
C VAL A 250 34.01 3.83 15.84
N TYR A 251 33.01 4.40 15.15
CA TYR A 251 33.20 4.93 13.80
C TYR A 251 34.24 6.04 13.74
N GLY A 252 34.19 7.00 14.68
CA GLY A 252 35.17 8.08 14.77
C GLY A 252 36.59 7.59 15.02
N ILE A 253 36.79 6.63 15.94
CA ILE A 253 38.09 6.01 16.19
C ILE A 253 38.62 5.31 14.93
N LEU A 254 37.80 4.54 14.22
CA LEU A 254 38.17 3.88 12.96
C LEU A 254 38.58 4.89 11.89
N CYS A 255 37.86 5.99 11.73
CA CYS A 255 38.22 7.06 10.80
C CYS A 255 39.59 7.68 11.12
N VAL A 256 39.88 7.96 12.39
CA VAL A 256 41.14 8.53 12.83
C VAL A 256 42.31 7.52 12.58
N LEU A 257 42.13 6.26 12.94
CA LEU A 257 43.14 5.21 12.69
C LEU A 257 43.43 5.06 11.21
N THR A 258 42.37 5.04 10.36
CA THR A 258 42.54 4.94 8.91
C THR A 258 43.31 6.15 8.36
N ALA A 259 43.00 7.35 8.82
CA ALA A 259 43.68 8.58 8.39
C ALA A 259 45.18 8.56 8.81
N VAL A 260 45.50 8.12 10.03
CA VAL A 260 46.89 7.99 10.51
C VAL A 260 47.66 6.95 9.70
N ILE A 261 47.08 5.77 9.47
CA ILE A 261 47.73 4.70 8.72
C ILE A 261 47.98 5.13 7.27
N THR A 262 46.99 5.74 6.61
CA THR A 262 47.13 6.21 5.22
C THR A 262 48.13 7.37 5.12
N GLY A 263 48.11 8.32 6.07
CA GLY A 263 49.08 9.42 6.10
C GLY A 263 50.50 8.96 6.35
N TRP A 264 50.69 8.01 7.29
CA TRP A 264 52.01 7.40 7.54
C TRP A 264 52.50 6.60 6.35
N GLY A 265 51.63 5.75 5.74
CA GLY A 265 51.97 4.97 4.55
C GLY A 265 52.30 5.86 3.35
N ALA A 266 51.56 6.93 3.13
CA ALA A 266 51.89 7.92 2.10
C ALA A 266 53.23 8.60 2.36
N SER A 267 53.52 8.97 3.62
CA SER A 267 54.81 9.54 3.99
C SER A 267 55.99 8.62 3.70
N LEU A 268 55.85 7.31 3.88
CA LEU A 268 56.87 6.32 3.55
C LEU A 268 57.08 6.15 2.03
N LEU A 269 55.97 6.13 1.27
CA LEU A 269 56.02 5.95 -0.18
C LEU A 269 56.57 7.17 -0.94
N PHE A 270 56.26 8.39 -0.44
CA PHE A 270 56.67 9.64 -1.07
C PHE A 270 57.90 10.32 -0.40
N ARG A 271 58.51 9.66 0.58
CA ARG A 271 59.78 10.12 1.16
C ARG A 271 60.89 10.01 0.12
N ARG A 272 61.19 11.14 -0.53
CA ARG A 272 62.38 11.28 -1.39
C ARG A 272 63.59 11.45 -0.46
N ASP A 273 64.57 10.60 -0.63
CA ASP A 273 65.92 10.78 -0.09
C ASP A 273 66.56 12.02 -0.69
#